data_59c1feedc08f97b409cf008ea0ed1d3e
#
_entry.id   59c1feedc08f97b409cf008ea0ed1d3e
#
_cell.length_a   1.000
_cell.length_b   1.000
_cell.length_c   1.000
_cell.angle_alpha   90.00
_cell.angle_beta   90.00
_cell.angle_gamma   90.00
#
_symmetry.space_group_name_H-M   'P 1'
#
loop_
_entity.id
_entity.type
_entity.pdbx_description
1 polymer ?
#
loop_
_entity_poly.entity_id
_entity_poly.type
_entity_poly.pdbx_seq_one_letter_code
_entity_poly.pdbx_strand_id
1 'polypeptide(L)'
;RQADSIVVTTFPADVVQDLQDFILWQPDATEIGVEAIYVMVSKPYGETNARGKYSGREYNTNKAGGPIQNLDWKGASIDRAGVDKVKLHTGRFEQTPENQVMIGRLDKILKGELQPTDTDRRFYTHEIRELERYRNLGIKDGEVPHSVQERKAVWNNTHTATLEDYRINEKEQALYTDGALQAAYEQELKDAMGGKK
;
A
#
# COMPACT_ATOMS: atom_id res chain seq x y z
N ARG A 1 -9.05 13.82 35.39
CA ARG A 1 -8.10 14.23 34.35
C ARG A 1 -8.89 14.35 33.06
N GLN A 2 -8.97 15.56 32.54
CA GLN A 2 -9.50 15.84 31.21
C GLN A 2 -8.73 14.97 30.22
N ALA A 3 -9.48 14.19 29.42
CA ALA A 3 -8.95 13.67 28.18
C ALA A 3 -8.55 14.88 27.36
N ASP A 4 -7.26 15.05 27.09
CA ASP A 4 -6.80 16.01 26.12
C ASP A 4 -7.53 15.70 24.82
N SER A 5 -8.41 16.60 24.44
CA SER A 5 -9.08 16.55 23.16
C SER A 5 -7.98 16.49 22.11
N ILE A 6 -7.92 15.39 21.37
CA ILE A 6 -7.13 15.32 20.14
C ILE A 6 -7.70 16.42 19.26
N VAL A 7 -6.98 17.52 19.19
CA VAL A 7 -7.27 18.56 18.21
C VAL A 7 -7.02 17.89 16.86
N VAL A 8 -8.11 17.50 16.19
CA VAL A 8 -8.07 17.09 14.80
C VAL A 8 -7.76 18.36 14.02
N THR A 9 -6.49 18.69 13.94
CA THR A 9 -6.03 19.64 12.96
C THR A 9 -6.32 19.02 11.60
N THR A 10 -7.04 19.73 10.76
CA THR A 10 -7.20 19.37 9.36
C THR A 10 -5.82 19.39 8.71
N PHE A 11 -5.21 18.22 8.58
CA PHE A 11 -3.96 18.08 7.87
C PHE A 11 -4.22 18.32 6.36
N PRO A 12 -3.25 18.90 5.64
CA PRO A 12 -3.28 18.93 4.19
C PRO A 12 -3.53 17.53 3.61
N ALA A 13 -4.19 17.45 2.46
CA ALA A 13 -4.59 16.18 1.88
C ALA A 13 -3.42 15.24 1.57
N ASP A 14 -2.25 15.78 1.27
CA ASP A 14 -1.00 15.06 1.09
C ASP A 14 -0.51 14.41 2.39
N VAL A 15 -0.63 15.09 3.52
CA VAL A 15 -0.28 14.52 4.84
C VAL A 15 -1.25 13.43 5.26
N VAL A 16 -2.54 13.58 4.93
CA VAL A 16 -3.55 12.53 5.17
C VAL A 16 -3.25 11.29 4.32
N GLN A 17 -2.83 11.48 3.06
CA GLN A 17 -2.44 10.39 2.19
C GLN A 17 -1.20 9.66 2.72
N ASP A 18 -0.20 10.41 3.16
CA ASP A 18 1.01 9.84 3.76
C ASP A 18 0.71 9.05 5.03
N LEU A 19 -0.23 9.52 5.85
CA LEU A 19 -0.72 8.78 7.02
C LEU A 19 -1.46 7.51 6.63
N GLN A 20 -2.30 7.55 5.59
CA GLN A 20 -2.99 6.37 5.07
C GLN A 20 -1.99 5.36 4.51
N ASP A 21 -1.01 5.79 3.74
CA ASP A 21 0.04 4.94 3.20
C ASP A 21 0.88 4.31 4.31
N PHE A 22 1.17 5.06 5.37
CA PHE A 22 1.87 4.55 6.54
C PHE A 22 1.06 3.49 7.28
N ILE A 23 -0.23 3.71 7.45
CA ILE A 23 -1.18 2.77 8.06
C ILE A 23 -1.25 1.48 7.25
N LEU A 24 -1.39 1.59 5.94
CA LEU A 24 -1.45 0.46 5.02
C LEU A 24 -0.13 -0.32 4.90
N TRP A 25 0.97 0.29 5.31
CA TRP A 25 2.30 -0.30 5.17
C TRP A 25 2.80 -1.05 6.41
N GLN A 26 2.20 -0.89 7.57
CA GLN A 26 2.74 -1.33 8.87
C GLN A 26 3.26 -2.77 8.93
N PRO A 27 4.56 -3.01 9.09
CA PRO A 27 5.07 -4.31 9.51
C PRO A 27 5.06 -4.51 11.03
N ASP A 28 5.06 -3.43 11.84
CA ASP A 28 5.05 -3.52 13.30
C ASP A 28 4.41 -2.28 13.93
N ALA A 29 3.16 -2.42 14.36
CA ALA A 29 2.41 -1.35 15.00
C ALA A 29 2.88 -1.03 16.44
N THR A 30 3.86 -1.75 16.97
CA THR A 30 4.25 -1.68 18.39
C THR A 30 5.22 -0.55 18.74
N GLU A 31 5.82 0.12 17.75
CA GLU A 31 6.82 1.19 17.98
C GLU A 31 6.48 2.55 17.40
N ILE A 32 5.22 2.87 17.16
CA ILE A 32 4.86 4.20 16.66
C ILE A 32 4.78 5.19 17.83
N GLY A 33 5.93 5.73 18.19
CA GLY A 33 5.99 6.93 19.01
C GLY A 33 5.85 8.20 18.16
N VAL A 34 5.71 9.33 18.82
CA VAL A 34 5.64 10.68 18.21
C VAL A 34 6.80 10.95 17.23
N GLU A 35 7.93 10.26 17.39
CA GLU A 35 9.09 10.33 16.49
C GLU A 35 8.80 9.77 15.11
N ALA A 36 7.96 8.73 14.98
CA ALA A 36 7.60 8.17 13.69
C ALA A 36 6.77 9.16 12.84
N ILE A 37 5.90 9.92 13.47
CA ILE A 37 5.10 10.97 12.81
C ILE A 37 6.02 12.11 12.33
N TYR A 38 7.03 12.48 13.13
CA TYR A 38 7.98 13.53 12.76
C TYR A 38 8.88 13.11 11.57
N VAL A 39 9.31 11.84 11.52
CA VAL A 39 10.09 11.28 10.42
C VAL A 39 9.25 11.22 9.13
N MET A 40 7.95 10.99 9.22
CA MET A 40 7.04 11.01 8.06
C MET A 40 6.92 12.40 7.42
N VAL A 41 6.97 13.45 8.21
CA VAL A 41 6.90 14.84 7.70
C VAL A 41 8.23 15.30 7.08
N SER A 42 9.36 14.66 7.46
CA SER A 42 10.70 15.07 7.05
C SER A 42 11.40 14.20 6.00
N LYS A 43 10.70 13.58 5.06
CA LYS A 43 11.13 12.63 4.02
C LYS A 43 11.14 11.16 4.46
N PRO A 44 9.98 10.57 4.74
CA PRO A 44 9.86 9.21 5.29
C PRO A 44 10.33 8.10 4.34
N TYR A 45 10.47 8.39 3.07
CA TYR A 45 10.72 7.40 2.01
C TYR A 45 12.11 7.50 1.37
N GLY A 46 13.05 8.21 2.01
CA GLY A 46 14.38 8.42 1.45
C GLY A 46 14.43 9.52 0.39
N GLU A 47 15.50 9.51 -0.41
CA GLU A 47 15.69 10.50 -1.45
C GLU A 47 14.77 10.26 -2.65
N THR A 48 14.15 11.34 -3.14
CA THR A 48 13.27 11.33 -4.30
C THR A 48 13.81 12.29 -5.36
N ASN A 49 13.57 11.98 -6.64
CA ASN A 49 14.02 12.81 -7.76
C ASN A 49 12.90 13.16 -8.76
N ALA A 50 11.70 12.68 -8.53
CA ALA A 50 10.56 12.95 -9.41
C ALA A 50 9.24 12.94 -8.64
N ARG A 51 8.24 13.59 -9.22
CA ARG A 51 6.84 13.51 -8.78
C ARG A 51 6.04 12.80 -9.87
N GLY A 52 5.27 11.79 -9.49
CA GLY A 52 4.39 11.07 -10.39
C GLY A 52 3.33 11.99 -11.00
N LYS A 53 3.18 11.94 -12.31
CA LYS A 53 2.22 12.77 -13.05
C LYS A 53 0.77 12.47 -12.67
N TYR A 54 0.46 11.21 -12.41
CA TYR A 54 -0.89 10.73 -12.11
C TYR A 54 -1.13 10.58 -10.61
N SER A 55 -0.19 9.94 -9.92
CA SER A 55 -0.29 9.69 -8.48
C SER A 55 -0.04 10.93 -7.63
N GLY A 56 0.74 11.89 -8.12
CA GLY A 56 1.19 13.05 -7.36
C GLY A 56 2.22 12.74 -6.28
N ARG A 57 2.69 11.49 -6.20
CA ARG A 57 3.64 11.03 -5.19
C ARG A 57 5.07 11.29 -5.61
N GLU A 58 5.91 11.66 -4.65
CA GLU A 58 7.36 11.77 -4.88
C GLU A 58 8.02 10.40 -4.74
N TYR A 59 8.96 10.09 -5.63
CA TYR A 59 9.68 8.82 -5.64
C TYR A 59 11.05 8.95 -6.32
N ASN A 60 11.86 7.88 -6.21
CA ASN A 60 13.13 7.79 -6.91
C ASN A 60 12.98 6.88 -8.13
N THR A 61 13.07 7.46 -9.31
CA THR A 61 12.90 6.75 -10.59
C THR A 61 13.99 5.72 -10.84
N ASN A 62 15.19 5.91 -10.28
CA ASN A 62 16.33 5.01 -10.44
C ASN A 62 16.24 3.78 -9.53
N LYS A 63 15.37 3.79 -8.53
CA LYS A 63 15.19 2.74 -7.53
C LYS A 63 13.78 2.17 -7.51
N ALA A 64 13.09 2.24 -8.64
CA ALA A 64 11.69 1.84 -8.75
C ALA A 64 11.49 0.46 -9.41
N GLY A 65 12.57 -0.26 -9.71
CA GLY A 65 12.46 -1.60 -10.31
C GLY A 65 12.07 -1.60 -11.78
N GLY A 66 12.64 -0.67 -12.55
CA GLY A 66 12.44 -0.55 -13.99
C GLY A 66 11.64 0.70 -14.40
N PRO A 67 11.59 0.96 -15.71
CA PRO A 67 10.93 2.15 -16.24
C PRO A 67 9.40 2.08 -16.10
N ILE A 68 8.76 3.24 -16.21
CA ILE A 68 7.30 3.34 -16.31
C ILE A 68 6.86 2.74 -17.65
N GLN A 69 5.83 1.91 -17.61
CA GLN A 69 5.16 1.35 -18.78
C GLN A 69 3.75 1.94 -18.91
N ASN A 70 3.15 1.78 -20.09
CA ASN A 70 1.78 2.19 -20.33
C ASN A 70 0.88 0.96 -20.24
N LEU A 71 0.38 0.66 -19.05
CA LEU A 71 -0.42 -0.52 -18.75
C LEU A 71 -1.89 -0.15 -18.54
N ASP A 72 -2.76 -1.13 -18.75
CA ASP A 72 -4.20 -1.00 -18.52
C ASP A 72 -4.69 -2.09 -17.56
N TRP A 73 -5.37 -1.68 -16.50
CA TRP A 73 -5.96 -2.58 -15.52
C TRP A 73 -7.40 -2.99 -15.88
N LYS A 74 -8.09 -2.23 -16.71
CA LYS A 74 -9.54 -2.41 -16.98
C LYS A 74 -9.87 -3.72 -17.65
N GLY A 75 -9.01 -4.18 -18.53
CA GLY A 75 -9.17 -5.45 -19.25
C GLY A 75 -8.60 -6.68 -18.53
N ALA A 76 -8.12 -6.55 -17.30
CA ALA A 76 -7.49 -7.65 -16.58
C ALA A 76 -8.47 -8.78 -16.27
N SER A 77 -8.10 -10.00 -16.66
CA SER A 77 -8.75 -11.23 -16.19
C SER A 77 -8.08 -11.73 -14.93
N ILE A 78 -8.89 -11.96 -13.90
CA ILE A 78 -8.42 -12.45 -12.61
C ILE A 78 -8.42 -13.98 -12.68
N ASP A 79 -7.23 -14.58 -12.65
CA ASP A 79 -7.02 -16.02 -12.67
C ASP A 79 -6.21 -16.50 -11.46
N ARG A 80 -6.11 -17.81 -11.29
CA ARG A 80 -5.40 -18.40 -10.14
C ARG A 80 -3.92 -18.04 -10.13
N ALA A 81 -3.25 -18.07 -11.27
CA ALA A 81 -1.83 -17.75 -11.36
C ALA A 81 -1.55 -16.31 -10.91
N GLY A 82 -2.40 -15.39 -11.32
CA GLY A 82 -2.32 -13.99 -10.88
C GLY A 82 -2.63 -13.81 -9.39
N VAL A 83 -3.65 -14.48 -8.88
CA VAL A 83 -3.98 -14.42 -7.44
C VAL A 83 -2.84 -15.01 -6.59
N ASP A 84 -2.20 -16.08 -7.05
CA ASP A 84 -1.01 -16.63 -6.37
C ASP A 84 0.14 -15.62 -6.33
N LYS A 85 0.33 -14.84 -7.38
CA LYS A 85 1.32 -13.74 -7.40
C LYS A 85 0.96 -12.62 -6.42
N VAL A 86 -0.31 -12.24 -6.35
CA VAL A 86 -0.80 -11.27 -5.35
C VAL A 86 -0.48 -11.75 -3.94
N LYS A 87 -0.81 -13.00 -3.62
CA LYS A 87 -0.52 -13.61 -2.32
C LYS A 87 0.98 -13.66 -2.04
N LEU A 88 1.79 -14.00 -3.04
CA LEU A 88 3.24 -14.05 -2.92
C LEU A 88 3.82 -12.67 -2.59
N HIS A 89 3.37 -11.63 -3.28
CA HIS A 89 3.86 -10.27 -3.04
C HIS A 89 3.40 -9.71 -1.69
N THR A 90 2.11 -9.79 -1.40
CA THR A 90 1.56 -9.27 -0.14
C THR A 90 2.03 -10.05 1.08
N GLY A 91 2.35 -11.34 0.90
CA GLY A 91 2.84 -12.22 1.96
C GLY A 91 4.23 -11.87 2.49
N ARG A 92 5.01 -11.05 1.78
CA ARG A 92 6.30 -10.54 2.28
C ARG A 92 6.15 -9.49 3.38
N PHE A 93 5.00 -8.83 3.42
CA PHE A 93 4.62 -7.88 4.45
C PHE A 93 3.82 -8.58 5.54
N GLU A 94 3.68 -7.97 6.71
CA GLU A 94 2.72 -8.46 7.68
C GLU A 94 1.30 -8.46 7.10
N GLN A 95 0.53 -9.49 7.49
CA GLN A 95 -0.86 -9.61 7.07
C GLN A 95 -1.69 -8.47 7.66
N THR A 96 -2.19 -7.61 6.80
CA THR A 96 -3.07 -6.51 7.20
C THR A 96 -4.54 -6.87 6.96
N PRO A 97 -5.48 -6.33 7.75
CA PRO A 97 -6.90 -6.59 7.56
C PRO A 97 -7.39 -6.22 6.16
N GLU A 98 -6.94 -5.09 5.61
CA GLU A 98 -7.31 -4.62 4.27
C GLU A 98 -6.82 -5.56 3.16
N ASN A 99 -5.58 -6.04 3.24
CA ASN A 99 -5.08 -7.03 2.29
C ASN A 99 -5.83 -8.36 2.40
N GLN A 100 -6.16 -8.80 3.60
CA GLN A 100 -6.95 -10.02 3.82
C GLN A 100 -8.33 -9.91 3.19
N VAL A 101 -8.99 -8.76 3.31
CA VAL A 101 -10.30 -8.52 2.67
C VAL A 101 -10.17 -8.59 1.16
N MET A 102 -9.18 -7.92 0.57
CA MET A 102 -8.98 -7.92 -0.88
C MET A 102 -8.63 -9.32 -1.40
N ILE A 103 -7.74 -10.04 -0.74
CA ILE A 103 -7.37 -11.41 -1.12
C ILE A 103 -8.57 -12.35 -1.00
N GLY A 104 -9.37 -12.22 0.06
CA GLY A 104 -10.60 -12.98 0.22
C GLY A 104 -11.60 -12.73 -0.90
N ARG A 105 -11.69 -11.49 -1.40
CA ARG A 105 -12.50 -11.14 -2.57
C ARG A 105 -11.98 -11.83 -3.84
N LEU A 106 -10.66 -11.81 -4.06
CA LEU A 106 -10.05 -12.49 -5.21
C LEU A 106 -10.32 -14.01 -5.19
N ASP A 107 -10.24 -14.63 -4.03
CA ASP A 107 -10.58 -16.06 -3.87
C ASP A 107 -12.04 -16.35 -4.20
N LYS A 108 -12.97 -15.49 -3.81
CA LYS A 108 -14.39 -15.59 -4.15
C LYS A 108 -14.65 -15.39 -5.65
N ILE A 109 -13.92 -14.48 -6.27
CA ILE A 109 -13.97 -14.25 -7.71
C ILE A 109 -13.52 -15.51 -8.46
N LEU A 110 -12.43 -16.17 -8.03
CA LEU A 110 -11.96 -17.43 -8.62
C LEU A 110 -13.00 -18.57 -8.51
N LYS A 111 -13.82 -18.56 -7.45
CA LYS A 111 -14.89 -19.55 -7.24
C LYS A 111 -16.18 -19.21 -7.98
N GLY A 112 -16.25 -18.06 -8.63
CA GLY A 112 -17.48 -17.57 -9.26
C GLY A 112 -18.54 -17.06 -8.30
N GLU A 113 -18.20 -16.87 -7.04
CA GLU A 113 -19.11 -16.38 -5.99
C GLU A 113 -19.24 -14.85 -5.98
N LEU A 114 -18.32 -14.16 -6.61
CA LEU A 114 -18.25 -12.70 -6.65
C LEU A 114 -17.83 -12.24 -8.04
N GLN A 115 -18.50 -11.20 -8.55
CA GLN A 115 -18.07 -10.52 -9.77
C GLN A 115 -16.97 -9.51 -9.45
N PRO A 116 -15.88 -9.44 -10.24
CA PRO A 116 -14.82 -8.48 -10.02
C PRO A 116 -15.30 -7.04 -10.26
N THR A 117 -14.97 -6.16 -9.35
CA THR A 117 -15.14 -4.72 -9.51
C THR A 117 -13.87 -4.08 -10.10
N ASP A 118 -13.97 -2.81 -10.47
CA ASP A 118 -12.80 -2.06 -10.93
C ASP A 118 -11.73 -1.94 -9.83
N THR A 119 -12.14 -1.80 -8.58
CA THR A 119 -11.22 -1.79 -7.43
C THR A 119 -10.48 -3.14 -7.32
N ASP A 120 -11.15 -4.26 -7.50
CA ASP A 120 -10.51 -5.57 -7.51
C ASP A 120 -9.44 -5.67 -8.61
N ARG A 121 -9.75 -5.20 -9.82
CA ARG A 121 -8.81 -5.21 -10.94
C ARG A 121 -7.62 -4.29 -10.71
N ARG A 122 -7.84 -3.13 -10.15
CA ARG A 122 -6.75 -2.20 -9.79
C ARG A 122 -5.82 -2.80 -8.73
N PHE A 123 -6.37 -3.34 -7.66
CA PHE A 123 -5.59 -4.04 -6.63
C PHE A 123 -4.81 -5.22 -7.22
N TYR A 124 -5.48 -6.10 -7.93
CA TYR A 124 -4.89 -7.28 -8.55
C TYR A 124 -3.72 -6.95 -9.48
N THR A 125 -3.91 -6.04 -10.41
CA THR A 125 -2.86 -5.66 -11.37
C THR A 125 -1.73 -4.91 -10.70
N HIS A 126 -2.03 -4.07 -9.71
CA HIS A 126 -1.03 -3.33 -8.95
C HIS A 126 -0.09 -4.27 -8.20
N GLU A 127 -0.62 -5.20 -7.44
CA GLU A 127 0.19 -6.13 -6.65
C GLU A 127 1.08 -7.02 -7.52
N ILE A 128 0.59 -7.48 -8.66
CA ILE A 128 1.38 -8.28 -9.62
C ILE A 128 2.51 -7.42 -10.21
N ARG A 129 2.23 -6.20 -10.61
CA ARG A 129 3.25 -5.31 -11.19
C ARG A 129 4.29 -4.91 -10.16
N GLU A 130 3.89 -4.63 -8.93
CA GLU A 130 4.80 -4.32 -7.84
C GLU A 130 5.71 -5.52 -7.51
N LEU A 131 5.21 -6.76 -7.56
CA LEU A 131 6.04 -7.97 -7.47
C LEU A 131 7.15 -7.99 -8.53
N GLU A 132 6.82 -7.67 -9.78
CA GLU A 132 7.82 -7.62 -10.86
C GLU A 132 8.90 -6.58 -10.58
N ARG A 133 8.52 -5.41 -10.05
CA ARG A 133 9.46 -4.34 -9.68
C ARG A 133 10.39 -4.78 -8.54
N TYR A 134 9.87 -5.46 -7.54
CA TYR A 134 10.69 -6.04 -6.46
C TYR A 134 11.70 -7.04 -7.00
N ARG A 135 11.28 -7.92 -7.90
CA ARG A 135 12.18 -8.88 -8.58
C ARG A 135 13.26 -8.17 -9.39
N ASN A 136 12.91 -7.11 -10.10
CA ASN A 136 13.86 -6.29 -10.87
C ASN A 136 14.89 -5.59 -9.97
N LEU A 137 14.54 -5.29 -8.73
CA LEU A 137 15.47 -4.77 -7.72
C LEU A 137 16.35 -5.84 -7.06
N GLY A 138 16.19 -7.11 -7.45
CA GLY A 138 16.91 -8.23 -6.88
C GLY A 138 16.42 -8.68 -5.50
N ILE A 139 15.24 -8.24 -5.08
CA ILE A 139 14.61 -8.68 -3.83
C ILE A 139 13.92 -10.01 -4.08
N LYS A 140 14.35 -11.04 -3.35
CA LYS A 140 13.80 -12.39 -3.49
C LYS A 140 12.34 -12.44 -3.05
N ASP A 141 11.58 -13.35 -3.67
CA ASP A 141 10.19 -13.58 -3.30
C ASP A 141 10.06 -13.93 -1.81
N GLY A 142 9.12 -13.28 -1.14
CA GLY A 142 8.88 -13.46 0.29
C GLY A 142 9.84 -12.70 1.21
N GLU A 143 10.88 -12.05 0.69
CA GLU A 143 11.83 -11.26 1.46
C GLU A 143 11.52 -9.77 1.41
N VAL A 144 12.02 -9.04 2.40
CA VAL A 144 12.03 -7.57 2.48
C VAL A 144 13.44 -7.08 2.79
N PRO A 145 13.78 -5.82 2.45
CA PRO A 145 15.05 -5.22 2.86
C PRO A 145 15.24 -5.27 4.38
N HIS A 146 16.51 -5.36 4.83
CA HIS A 146 16.82 -5.53 6.25
C HIS A 146 16.45 -4.33 7.12
N SER A 147 16.67 -3.11 6.63
CA SER A 147 16.35 -1.90 7.39
C SER A 147 14.92 -1.42 7.13
N VAL A 148 14.29 -0.84 8.15
CA VAL A 148 12.96 -0.22 8.04
C VAL A 148 12.97 0.91 7.00
N GLN A 149 14.05 1.71 6.96
CA GLN A 149 14.19 2.81 6.01
C GLN A 149 14.26 2.31 4.56
N GLU A 150 15.02 1.25 4.29
CA GLU A 150 15.07 0.64 2.97
C GLU A 150 13.73 0.02 2.55
N ARG A 151 13.04 -0.64 3.48
CA ARG A 151 11.68 -1.18 3.23
C ARG A 151 10.72 -0.09 2.78
N LYS A 152 10.72 1.03 3.49
CA LYS A 152 9.88 2.20 3.16
C LYS A 152 10.25 2.80 1.81
N ALA A 153 11.53 3.00 1.56
CA ALA A 153 12.01 3.54 0.29
C ALA A 153 11.66 2.64 -0.89
N VAL A 154 11.91 1.34 -0.79
CA VAL A 154 11.57 0.37 -1.83
C VAL A 154 10.07 0.34 -2.06
N TRP A 155 9.27 0.28 -1.01
CA TRP A 155 7.82 0.30 -1.15
C TRP A 155 7.34 1.59 -1.83
N ASN A 156 7.75 2.74 -1.36
CA ASN A 156 7.33 4.01 -1.95
C ASN A 156 7.70 4.12 -3.44
N ASN A 157 8.93 3.75 -3.79
CA ASN A 157 9.41 3.86 -5.17
C ASN A 157 8.68 2.89 -6.10
N THR A 158 8.50 1.64 -5.69
CA THR A 158 7.83 0.62 -6.49
C THR A 158 6.33 0.86 -6.58
N HIS A 159 5.70 1.22 -5.47
CA HIS A 159 4.28 1.54 -5.39
C HIS A 159 3.93 2.74 -6.29
N THR A 160 4.66 3.82 -6.14
CA THR A 160 4.45 5.04 -6.94
C THR A 160 4.65 4.76 -8.43
N ALA A 161 5.75 4.10 -8.80
CA ALA A 161 6.00 3.74 -10.19
C ALA A 161 4.90 2.83 -10.77
N THR A 162 4.34 1.93 -9.98
CA THR A 162 3.24 1.06 -10.37
C THR A 162 1.95 1.86 -10.60
N LEU A 163 1.66 2.84 -9.75
CA LEU A 163 0.55 3.76 -9.99
C LEU A 163 0.73 4.53 -11.31
N GLU A 164 1.95 4.97 -11.61
CA GLU A 164 2.26 5.65 -12.87
C GLU A 164 2.11 4.73 -14.07
N ASP A 165 2.52 3.44 -13.98
CA ASP A 165 2.29 2.44 -15.03
C ASP A 165 0.83 2.37 -15.47
N TYR A 166 -0.10 2.43 -14.52
CA TYR A 166 -1.54 2.34 -14.73
C TYR A 166 -2.26 3.69 -14.76
N ARG A 167 -1.54 4.79 -14.62
CA ARG A 167 -2.09 6.15 -14.59
C ARG A 167 -3.17 6.34 -13.53
N ILE A 168 -2.89 5.86 -12.33
CA ILE A 168 -3.82 5.88 -11.19
C ILE A 168 -3.47 7.03 -10.24
N ASN A 169 -4.50 7.79 -9.87
CA ASN A 169 -4.53 8.60 -8.66
C ASN A 169 -5.35 7.84 -7.60
N GLU A 170 -4.72 7.40 -6.53
CA GLU A 170 -5.37 6.59 -5.48
C GLU A 170 -6.55 7.28 -4.80
N LYS A 171 -6.57 8.62 -4.78
CA LYS A 171 -7.67 9.40 -4.19
C LYS A 171 -8.97 9.29 -4.98
N GLU A 172 -8.85 9.08 -6.30
CA GLU A 172 -9.99 8.98 -7.22
C GLU A 172 -10.27 7.54 -7.64
N GLN A 173 -9.23 6.74 -7.71
CA GLN A 173 -9.26 5.34 -8.18
C GLN A 173 -8.66 4.43 -7.11
N ALA A 174 -9.45 4.10 -6.11
CA ALA A 174 -9.00 3.32 -4.95
C ALA A 174 -8.49 1.93 -5.34
N LEU A 175 -7.44 1.48 -4.65
CA LEU A 175 -6.92 0.11 -4.72
C LEU A 175 -7.62 -0.83 -3.72
N TYR A 176 -8.28 -0.26 -2.72
CA TYR A 176 -8.98 -0.99 -1.66
C TYR A 176 -10.45 -0.63 -1.65
N THR A 177 -11.32 -1.62 -1.44
CA THR A 177 -12.75 -1.38 -1.26
C THR A 177 -13.02 -0.66 0.06
N ASP A 178 -14.19 -0.04 0.18
CA ASP A 178 -14.61 0.58 1.45
C ASP A 178 -14.63 -0.42 2.59
N GLY A 179 -15.03 -1.67 2.33
CA GLY A 179 -15.00 -2.74 3.32
C GLY A 179 -13.58 -3.09 3.78
N ALA A 180 -12.59 -3.07 2.87
CA ALA A 180 -11.19 -3.28 3.22
C ALA A 180 -10.65 -2.14 4.10
N LEU A 181 -10.92 -0.90 3.73
CA LEU A 181 -10.53 0.28 4.52
C LEU A 181 -11.21 0.32 5.89
N GLN A 182 -12.49 -0.08 5.96
CA GLN A 182 -13.20 -0.21 7.23
C GLN A 182 -12.56 -1.25 8.15
N ALA A 183 -12.15 -2.40 7.62
CA ALA A 183 -11.47 -3.43 8.38
C ALA A 183 -10.14 -2.95 8.95
N ALA A 184 -9.37 -2.18 8.18
CA ALA A 184 -8.13 -1.55 8.65
C ALA A 184 -8.39 -0.58 9.80
N TYR A 185 -9.38 0.28 9.65
CA TYR A 185 -9.77 1.25 10.68
C TYR A 185 -10.23 0.58 11.98
N GLU A 186 -11.04 -0.47 11.89
CA GLU A 186 -11.50 -1.22 13.07
C GLU A 186 -10.35 -1.89 13.82
N GLN A 187 -9.34 -2.40 13.10
CA GLN A 187 -8.15 -2.98 13.72
C GLN A 187 -7.34 -1.92 14.46
N GLU A 188 -7.18 -0.74 13.88
CA GLU A 188 -6.50 0.38 14.55
C GLU A 188 -7.20 0.80 15.83
N LEU A 189 -8.53 0.89 15.81
CA LEU A 189 -9.30 1.19 17.01
C LEU A 189 -9.08 0.14 18.10
N LYS A 190 -9.06 -1.15 17.74
CA LYS A 190 -8.77 -2.23 18.69
C LYS A 190 -7.38 -2.13 19.28
N ASP A 191 -6.36 -1.84 18.45
CA ASP A 191 -4.98 -1.70 18.88
C ASP A 191 -4.81 -0.51 19.80
N ALA A 192 -5.43 0.63 19.48
CA ALA A 192 -5.44 1.83 20.33
C ALA A 192 -6.14 1.61 21.67
N MET A 193 -7.19 0.77 21.72
CA MET A 193 -7.93 0.44 22.93
C MET A 193 -7.27 -0.67 23.75
N GLY A 194 -6.58 -1.63 23.08
CA GLY A 194 -5.88 -2.76 23.71
C GLY A 194 -4.50 -2.42 24.27
N GLY A 195 -3.90 -1.32 23.89
CA GLY A 195 -2.57 -0.87 24.32
C GLY A 195 -2.49 -0.26 25.73
N LYS A 196 -3.57 -0.35 26.49
CA LYS A 196 -3.64 0.07 27.90
C LYS A 196 -3.79 -1.16 28.80
N LYS A 197 -2.73 -1.95 28.90
CA LYS A 197 -2.55 -2.87 30.04
C LYS A 197 -1.19 -2.62 30.66
#